data_57d6c5c0bcbb04b0e172df203bf49dab
#
_entry.id   57d6c5c0bcbb04b0e172df203bf49dab
#
_cell.length_a   1.000
_cell.length_b   1.000
_cell.length_c   1.000
_cell.angle_alpha   90.00
_cell.angle_beta   90.00
_cell.angle_gamma   90.00
#
_symmetry.space_group_name_H-M   'P 1'
#
loop_
_entity.id
_entity.type
_entity.pdbx_description
1 polymer ?
#
loop_
_entity_poly.entity_id
_entity_poly.type
_entity_poly.pdbx_seq_one_letter_code
_entity_poly.pdbx_strand_id
1 'polypeptide(L)'
;MYICLEGIDGAGKSTQLDYISEWLIESGFKVKKVNEPTDSDVGKLLRKLLKSRDANCEDMQKVFGLLFAADRLILKKELDECEENNEIIISDRSFYSSLAYQIPQKWIYTLNEYAKRPNLVILIDITPSLAIKRCSQQDTFENESFLNDVRNNYLKIAENEAFKIVDGSNGENKVKSDIKKAIAPLLGICVDGIR
;
A
#
# COMPACT_ATOMS: atom_id res chain seq x y z
N MET A 1 -15.97 -2.52 -2.07
CA MET A 1 -15.08 -1.37 -2.44
C MET A 1 -13.68 -1.63 -1.91
N TYR A 2 -12.66 -1.47 -2.75
CA TYR A 2 -11.25 -1.74 -2.39
C TYR A 2 -10.45 -0.42 -2.35
N ILE A 3 -9.92 -0.06 -1.18
CA ILE A 3 -9.10 1.13 -0.91
C ILE A 3 -7.69 0.68 -0.57
N CYS A 4 -6.68 1.30 -1.16
CA CYS A 4 -5.28 0.98 -0.90
C CYS A 4 -4.52 2.20 -0.38
N LEU A 5 -3.71 2.01 0.65
CA LEU A 5 -2.73 2.98 1.12
C LEU A 5 -1.36 2.62 0.56
N GLU A 6 -0.74 3.56 -0.15
CA GLU A 6 0.58 3.42 -0.76
C GLU A 6 1.56 4.47 -0.22
N GLY A 7 2.83 4.25 -0.40
CA GLY A 7 3.91 5.14 0.03
C GLY A 7 5.16 4.38 0.45
N ILE A 8 6.27 5.07 0.58
CA ILE A 8 7.55 4.48 1.02
C ILE A 8 7.46 3.99 2.47
N ASP A 9 8.42 3.17 2.89
CA ASP A 9 8.48 2.72 4.28
C ASP A 9 8.65 3.92 5.23
N GLY A 10 8.04 3.87 6.40
CA GLY A 10 7.99 5.01 7.33
C GLY A 10 6.92 6.08 7.00
N ALA A 11 6.15 5.94 5.91
CA ALA A 11 5.06 6.88 5.58
C ALA A 11 3.89 6.86 6.57
N GLY A 12 3.78 5.83 7.41
CA GLY A 12 2.70 5.70 8.40
C GLY A 12 1.46 4.95 7.89
N LYS A 13 1.60 4.19 6.80
CA LYS A 13 0.49 3.44 6.18
C LYS A 13 -0.26 2.55 7.16
N SER A 14 0.43 1.69 7.90
CA SER A 14 -0.19 0.73 8.82
C SER A 14 -0.94 1.43 9.95
N THR A 15 -0.39 2.51 10.50
CA THR A 15 -1.06 3.34 11.52
C THR A 15 -2.35 3.95 10.97
N GLN A 16 -2.29 4.50 9.75
CA GLN A 16 -3.46 5.11 9.11
C GLN A 16 -4.49 4.05 8.70
N LEU A 17 -4.04 2.86 8.28
CA LEU A 17 -4.93 1.73 7.99
C LEU A 17 -5.78 1.36 9.21
N ASP A 18 -5.18 1.28 10.40
CA ASP A 18 -5.89 0.98 11.63
C ASP A 18 -6.94 2.07 11.95
N TYR A 19 -6.55 3.33 11.94
CA TYR A 19 -7.47 4.44 12.21
C TYR A 19 -8.64 4.54 11.22
N ILE A 20 -8.37 4.33 9.94
CA ILE A 20 -9.41 4.41 8.92
C ILE A 20 -10.33 3.20 9.01
N SER A 21 -9.80 2.01 9.30
CA SER A 21 -10.61 0.82 9.52
C SER A 21 -11.57 0.99 10.71
N GLU A 22 -11.08 1.50 11.84
CA GLU A 22 -11.92 1.79 13.01
C GLU A 22 -13.03 2.79 12.67
N TRP A 23 -12.69 3.90 12.04
CA TRP A 23 -13.67 4.91 11.62
C TRP A 23 -14.75 4.35 10.69
N LEU A 24 -14.40 3.49 9.75
CA LEU A 24 -15.37 2.88 8.84
C LEU A 24 -16.29 1.87 9.58
N ILE A 25 -15.73 1.11 10.52
CA ILE A 25 -16.50 0.21 11.37
C ILE A 25 -17.49 1.00 12.24
N GLU A 26 -17.06 2.08 12.88
CA GLU A 26 -17.90 3.01 13.64
C GLU A 26 -18.98 3.66 12.76
N SER A 27 -18.70 3.85 11.46
CA SER A 27 -19.66 4.34 10.47
C SER A 27 -20.63 3.27 9.96
N GLY A 28 -20.55 2.04 10.47
CA GLY A 28 -21.50 0.94 10.17
C GLY A 28 -21.07 0.04 9.00
N PHE A 29 -19.86 0.16 8.49
CA PHE A 29 -19.36 -0.70 7.41
C PHE A 29 -18.71 -1.97 7.96
N LYS A 30 -18.80 -3.06 7.17
CA LYS A 30 -17.94 -4.21 7.34
C LYS A 30 -16.60 -3.93 6.67
N VAL A 31 -15.50 -4.11 7.39
CA VAL A 31 -14.15 -3.77 6.91
C VAL A 31 -13.25 -4.98 6.98
N LYS A 32 -12.57 -5.25 5.87
CA LYS A 32 -11.48 -6.23 5.76
C LYS A 32 -10.16 -5.49 5.64
N LYS A 33 -9.24 -5.73 6.58
CA LYS A 33 -7.85 -5.25 6.50
C LYS A 33 -6.99 -6.27 5.77
N VAL A 34 -6.13 -5.78 4.89
CA VAL A 34 -5.17 -6.58 4.12
C VAL A 34 -3.81 -5.90 4.18
N ASN A 35 -2.75 -6.69 4.29
CA ASN A 35 -1.36 -6.23 4.19
C ASN A 35 -0.62 -7.05 3.14
N GLU A 36 0.17 -6.42 2.29
CA GLU A 36 1.06 -7.09 1.38
C GLU A 36 2.54 -6.93 1.81
N PRO A 37 3.32 -8.04 1.86
CA PRO A 37 2.96 -9.43 1.57
C PRO A 37 1.93 -9.99 2.54
N THR A 38 1.06 -10.92 2.07
CA THR A 38 -0.03 -11.51 2.87
C THR A 38 0.48 -12.54 3.88
N ASP A 39 -0.43 -13.11 4.68
CA ASP A 39 -0.11 -14.23 5.60
C ASP A 39 -0.17 -15.61 4.91
N SER A 40 -0.31 -15.66 3.59
CA SER A 40 -0.17 -16.88 2.80
C SER A 40 1.23 -17.48 2.95
N ASP A 41 1.40 -18.74 2.55
CA ASP A 41 2.73 -19.36 2.57
C ASP A 41 3.71 -18.65 1.61
N VAL A 42 3.20 -18.10 0.49
CA VAL A 42 3.98 -17.27 -0.43
C VAL A 42 4.37 -15.94 0.23
N GLY A 43 3.44 -15.27 0.90
CA GLY A 43 3.72 -14.03 1.62
C GLY A 43 4.70 -14.21 2.78
N LYS A 44 4.61 -15.35 3.51
CA LYS A 44 5.61 -15.71 4.54
C LYS A 44 7.00 -15.93 3.94
N LEU A 45 7.07 -16.64 2.79
CA LEU A 45 8.32 -16.85 2.06
C LEU A 45 8.91 -15.51 1.61
N LEU A 46 8.09 -14.60 1.06
CA LEU A 46 8.50 -13.25 0.68
C LEU A 46 9.14 -12.52 1.85
N ARG A 47 8.44 -12.44 3.00
CA ARG A 47 8.98 -11.76 4.20
C ARG A 47 10.32 -12.35 4.67
N LYS A 48 10.51 -13.66 4.53
CA LYS A 48 11.79 -14.32 4.85
C LYS A 48 12.89 -13.92 3.86
N LEU A 49 12.60 -13.95 2.55
CA LEU A 49 13.59 -13.67 1.51
C LEU A 49 13.97 -12.17 1.46
N LEU A 50 13.04 -11.27 1.72
CA LEU A 50 13.30 -9.83 1.81
C LEU A 50 14.32 -9.47 2.91
N LYS A 51 14.47 -10.32 3.95
CA LYS A 51 15.47 -10.17 5.01
C LYS A 51 16.79 -10.87 4.72
N SER A 52 16.93 -11.53 3.58
CA SER A 52 18.17 -12.23 3.21
C SER A 52 19.26 -11.25 2.77
N ARG A 53 20.53 -11.66 2.90
CA ARG A 53 21.69 -10.86 2.47
C ARG A 53 21.69 -10.57 0.97
N ASP A 54 21.10 -11.47 0.18
CA ASP A 54 21.09 -11.39 -1.28
C ASP A 54 19.84 -10.68 -1.82
N ALA A 55 19.01 -10.10 -0.93
CA ALA A 55 17.74 -9.48 -1.32
C ALA A 55 17.91 -8.40 -2.42
N ASN A 56 19.05 -7.69 -2.42
CA ASN A 56 19.32 -6.59 -3.35
C ASN A 56 19.96 -7.04 -4.68
N CYS A 57 20.22 -8.35 -4.89
CA CYS A 57 20.78 -8.80 -6.16
C CYS A 57 19.72 -8.80 -7.26
N GLU A 58 20.13 -8.61 -8.51
CA GLU A 58 19.24 -8.47 -9.66
C GLU A 58 18.30 -9.68 -9.85
N ASP A 59 18.83 -10.89 -9.67
CA ASP A 59 18.02 -12.11 -9.82
C ASP A 59 16.98 -12.24 -8.70
N MET A 60 17.32 -11.84 -7.47
CA MET A 60 16.35 -11.83 -6.37
C MET A 60 15.25 -10.79 -6.59
N GLN A 61 15.54 -9.66 -7.22
CA GLN A 61 14.50 -8.69 -7.59
C GLN A 61 13.49 -9.30 -8.59
N LYS A 62 13.95 -10.15 -9.51
CA LYS A 62 13.06 -10.91 -10.41
C LYS A 62 12.24 -11.96 -9.64
N VAL A 63 12.87 -12.68 -8.70
CA VAL A 63 12.17 -13.64 -7.82
C VAL A 63 11.08 -12.92 -7.01
N PHE A 64 11.37 -11.75 -6.46
CA PHE A 64 10.36 -10.95 -5.74
C PHE A 64 9.20 -10.55 -6.65
N GLY A 65 9.47 -10.12 -7.89
CA GLY A 65 8.41 -9.79 -8.86
C GLY A 65 7.43 -10.94 -9.04
N LEU A 66 7.95 -12.16 -9.25
CA LEU A 66 7.14 -13.37 -9.41
C LEU A 66 6.37 -13.74 -8.13
N LEU A 67 7.03 -13.72 -6.98
CA LEU A 67 6.42 -14.09 -5.71
C LEU A 67 5.34 -13.08 -5.26
N PHE A 68 5.57 -11.78 -5.44
CA PHE A 68 4.54 -10.77 -5.15
C PHE A 68 3.32 -10.94 -6.06
N ALA A 69 3.51 -11.23 -7.34
CA ALA A 69 2.41 -11.49 -8.25
C ALA A 69 1.63 -12.75 -7.85
N ALA A 70 2.33 -13.83 -7.45
CA ALA A 70 1.71 -15.06 -6.98
C ALA A 70 0.91 -14.84 -5.69
N ASP A 71 1.47 -14.13 -4.71
CA ASP A 71 0.80 -13.80 -3.44
C ASP A 71 -0.50 -13.03 -3.67
N ARG A 72 -0.50 -12.06 -4.61
CA ARG A 72 -1.68 -11.29 -5.02
C ARG A 72 -2.74 -12.12 -5.71
N LEU A 73 -2.36 -13.08 -6.53
CA LEU A 73 -3.33 -13.98 -7.16
C LEU A 73 -4.01 -14.90 -6.14
N ILE A 74 -3.28 -15.32 -5.10
CA ILE A 74 -3.86 -16.06 -3.97
C ILE A 74 -4.85 -15.17 -3.22
N LEU A 75 -4.45 -13.93 -2.92
CA LEU A 75 -5.27 -12.95 -2.23
C LEU A 75 -6.53 -12.57 -3.02
N LYS A 76 -6.46 -12.58 -4.36
CA LYS A 76 -7.55 -12.12 -5.24
C LYS A 76 -8.89 -12.78 -4.91
N LYS A 77 -8.90 -14.10 -4.63
CA LYS A 77 -10.13 -14.82 -4.29
C LYS A 77 -10.80 -14.22 -3.05
N GLU A 78 -10.03 -13.95 -2.00
CA GLU A 78 -10.52 -13.34 -0.77
C GLU A 78 -11.07 -11.93 -1.00
N LEU A 79 -10.38 -11.14 -1.85
CA LEU A 79 -10.83 -9.80 -2.21
C LEU A 79 -12.14 -9.83 -3.02
N ASP A 80 -12.31 -10.80 -3.91
CA ASP A 80 -13.54 -10.98 -4.68
C ASP A 80 -14.72 -11.37 -3.77
N GLU A 81 -14.51 -12.32 -2.84
CA GLU A 81 -15.50 -12.72 -1.83
C GLU A 81 -15.92 -11.54 -0.92
N CYS A 82 -14.99 -10.71 -0.47
CA CYS A 82 -15.28 -9.51 0.30
C CYS A 82 -16.14 -8.51 -0.49
N GLU A 83 -15.86 -8.34 -1.77
CA GLU A 83 -16.62 -7.43 -2.63
C GLU A 83 -18.05 -7.93 -2.86
N GLU A 84 -18.23 -9.23 -3.09
CA GLU A 84 -19.56 -9.88 -3.19
C GLU A 84 -20.38 -9.70 -1.90
N ASN A 85 -19.71 -9.70 -0.74
CA ASN A 85 -20.32 -9.48 0.57
C ASN A 85 -20.53 -7.98 0.92
N ASN A 86 -20.26 -7.06 -0.02
CA ASN A 86 -20.32 -5.61 0.18
C ASN A 86 -19.43 -5.14 1.35
N GLU A 87 -18.29 -5.78 1.56
CA GLU A 87 -17.31 -5.35 2.55
C GLU A 87 -16.38 -4.28 1.94
N ILE A 88 -15.90 -3.36 2.77
CA ILE A 88 -14.86 -2.42 2.40
C ILE A 88 -13.51 -3.07 2.69
N ILE A 89 -12.68 -3.17 1.67
CA ILE A 89 -11.32 -3.67 1.79
C ILE A 89 -10.39 -2.47 1.94
N ILE A 90 -9.53 -2.49 2.96
CA ILE A 90 -8.44 -1.53 3.11
C ILE A 90 -7.12 -2.29 3.13
N SER A 91 -6.21 -1.98 2.21
CA SER A 91 -4.89 -2.60 2.15
C SER A 91 -3.76 -1.62 2.48
N ASP A 92 -2.76 -2.12 3.19
CA ASP A 92 -1.42 -1.55 3.25
C ASP A 92 -0.64 -2.18 2.10
N ARG A 93 -0.44 -1.43 1.03
CA ARG A 93 0.15 -1.79 -0.26
C ARG A 93 -0.77 -2.58 -1.20
N SER A 94 -0.37 -2.57 -2.46
CA SER A 94 -0.95 -3.32 -3.57
C SER A 94 0.13 -3.56 -4.65
N PHE A 95 -0.28 -3.96 -5.85
CA PHE A 95 0.66 -4.13 -6.97
C PHE A 95 1.38 -2.83 -7.36
N TYR A 96 0.86 -1.67 -7.02
CA TYR A 96 1.53 -0.39 -7.23
C TYR A 96 2.85 -0.26 -6.45
N SER A 97 2.96 -0.89 -5.28
CA SER A 97 4.24 -1.02 -4.58
C SER A 97 5.29 -1.72 -5.45
N SER A 98 4.93 -2.81 -6.13
CA SER A 98 5.87 -3.49 -7.03
C SER A 98 6.27 -2.61 -8.22
N LEU A 99 5.36 -1.80 -8.77
CA LEU A 99 5.69 -0.86 -9.85
C LEU A 99 6.62 0.27 -9.38
N ALA A 100 6.52 0.67 -8.11
CA ALA A 100 7.38 1.71 -7.56
C ALA A 100 8.78 1.22 -7.19
N TYR A 101 8.86 0.00 -6.62
CA TYR A 101 10.10 -0.56 -6.06
C TYR A 101 10.90 -1.41 -7.04
N GLN A 102 10.26 -2.05 -8.03
CA GLN A 102 10.88 -3.10 -8.83
C GLN A 102 11.05 -2.69 -10.29
N ILE A 103 12.06 -3.26 -10.94
CA ILE A 103 12.39 -3.03 -12.35
C ILE A 103 12.58 -4.37 -13.09
N PRO A 104 12.33 -4.40 -14.41
CA PRO A 104 11.79 -3.31 -15.23
C PRO A 104 10.27 -3.17 -15.08
N GLN A 105 9.76 -1.97 -14.93
CA GLN A 105 8.35 -1.69 -14.64
C GLN A 105 7.36 -2.35 -15.62
N LYS A 106 7.68 -2.40 -16.91
CA LYS A 106 6.81 -3.04 -17.93
C LYS A 106 6.59 -4.52 -17.62
N TRP A 107 7.63 -5.23 -17.22
CA TRP A 107 7.52 -6.64 -16.85
C TRP A 107 6.72 -6.83 -15.57
N ILE A 108 6.97 -6.01 -14.55
CA ILE A 108 6.22 -6.01 -13.29
C ILE A 108 4.73 -5.72 -13.55
N TYR A 109 4.42 -4.77 -14.43
CA TYR A 109 3.04 -4.50 -14.82
C TYR A 109 2.37 -5.74 -15.44
N THR A 110 3.05 -6.42 -16.36
CA THR A 110 2.55 -7.66 -16.98
C THR A 110 2.32 -8.78 -15.98
N LEU A 111 3.25 -8.98 -15.01
CA LEU A 111 3.08 -9.98 -13.96
C LEU A 111 1.85 -9.73 -13.08
N ASN A 112 1.45 -8.48 -12.94
CA ASN A 112 0.31 -8.08 -12.11
C ASN A 112 -0.97 -7.81 -12.92
N GLU A 113 -1.03 -8.25 -14.18
CA GLU A 113 -2.20 -8.04 -15.06
C GLU A 113 -3.50 -8.58 -14.46
N TYR A 114 -3.41 -9.70 -13.74
CA TYR A 114 -4.55 -10.35 -13.09
C TYR A 114 -4.75 -9.95 -11.62
N ALA A 115 -3.92 -9.09 -11.07
CA ALA A 115 -4.11 -8.59 -9.71
C ALA A 115 -5.38 -7.71 -9.64
N LYS A 116 -6.11 -7.82 -8.53
CA LYS A 116 -7.28 -6.96 -8.31
C LYS A 116 -6.83 -5.51 -8.14
N ARG A 117 -7.45 -4.61 -8.89
CA ARG A 117 -7.14 -3.17 -8.83
C ARG A 117 -7.95 -2.49 -7.73
N PRO A 118 -7.32 -1.66 -6.88
CA PRO A 118 -8.06 -0.81 -5.95
C PRO A 118 -8.99 0.18 -6.68
N ASN A 119 -10.16 0.45 -6.09
CA ASN A 119 -11.06 1.50 -6.55
C ASN A 119 -10.55 2.90 -6.18
N LEU A 120 -9.80 2.99 -5.09
CA LEU A 120 -9.15 4.22 -4.62
C LEU A 120 -7.75 3.87 -4.12
N VAL A 121 -6.76 4.61 -4.60
CA VAL A 121 -5.40 4.58 -4.06
C VAL A 121 -5.08 5.91 -3.42
N ILE A 122 -4.60 5.86 -2.19
CA ILE A 122 -4.14 7.03 -1.43
C ILE A 122 -2.63 6.88 -1.22
N LEU A 123 -1.88 7.76 -1.85
CA LEU A 123 -0.44 7.87 -1.67
C LEU A 123 -0.15 8.78 -0.47
N ILE A 124 0.40 8.21 0.60
CA ILE A 124 0.92 8.98 1.73
C ILE A 124 2.35 9.37 1.37
N ASP A 125 2.52 10.61 0.89
CA ASP A 125 3.82 11.11 0.43
C ASP A 125 4.62 11.73 1.57
N ILE A 126 5.85 11.27 1.73
CA ILE A 126 6.86 11.84 2.63
C ILE A 126 8.22 11.88 1.96
N THR A 127 9.10 12.74 2.47
CA THR A 127 10.50 12.75 2.03
C THR A 127 11.26 11.53 2.56
N PRO A 128 12.23 10.99 1.82
CA PRO A 128 13.08 9.90 2.29
C PRO A 128 13.76 10.18 3.63
N SER A 129 14.25 11.42 3.82
CA SER A 129 14.88 11.83 5.08
C SER A 129 13.94 11.76 6.29
N LEU A 130 12.64 12.04 6.10
CA LEU A 130 11.63 11.86 7.15
C LEU A 130 11.28 10.39 7.36
N ALA A 131 11.21 9.60 6.28
CA ALA A 131 10.98 8.16 6.32
C ALA A 131 12.04 7.46 7.17
N ILE A 132 13.31 7.71 6.89
CA ILE A 132 14.46 7.15 7.64
C ILE A 132 14.40 7.53 9.13
N LYS A 133 14.02 8.77 9.45
CA LYS A 133 13.88 9.21 10.86
C LYS A 133 12.75 8.50 11.60
N ARG A 134 11.69 8.07 10.89
CA ARG A 134 10.54 7.37 11.49
C ARG A 134 10.76 5.87 11.61
N CYS A 135 11.52 5.27 10.70
CA CYS A 135 11.95 3.88 10.79
C CYS A 135 13.07 3.78 11.84
N SER A 136 12.71 3.51 13.09
CA SER A 136 13.66 3.24 14.15
C SER A 136 14.25 1.84 13.94
N GLN A 137 15.52 1.77 13.51
CA GLN A 137 16.44 0.64 13.57
C GLN A 137 16.32 -0.49 12.53
N GLN A 138 17.49 -0.82 11.97
CA GLN A 138 17.96 -2.09 11.40
C GLN A 138 17.44 -2.55 10.04
N ASP A 139 16.36 -2.04 9.50
CA ASP A 139 15.98 -2.32 8.10
C ASP A 139 16.46 -1.23 7.11
N THR A 140 17.45 -0.44 7.49
CA THR A 140 18.07 0.61 6.67
C THR A 140 18.99 0.06 5.57
N PHE A 141 18.54 -0.96 4.84
CA PHE A 141 19.18 -1.35 3.58
C PHE A 141 18.76 -0.47 2.41
N GLU A 142 17.74 0.34 2.58
CA GLU A 142 17.32 1.33 1.61
C GLU A 142 18.05 2.63 1.88
N ASN A 143 19.06 2.92 1.07
CA ASN A 143 19.70 4.21 1.15
C ASN A 143 18.73 5.33 0.73
N GLU A 144 18.96 6.56 1.18
CA GLU A 144 18.09 7.71 0.89
C GLU A 144 17.90 7.93 -0.61
N SER A 145 18.90 7.63 -1.43
CA SER A 145 18.83 7.72 -2.89
C SER A 145 17.81 6.74 -3.46
N PHE A 146 17.83 5.48 -3.02
CA PHE A 146 16.87 4.46 -3.47
C PHE A 146 15.44 4.84 -3.09
N LEU A 147 15.21 5.26 -1.84
CA LEU A 147 13.89 5.74 -1.41
C LEU A 147 13.40 6.96 -2.18
N ASN A 148 14.33 7.82 -2.62
CA ASN A 148 13.99 8.96 -3.46
C ASN A 148 13.54 8.51 -4.86
N ASP A 149 14.20 7.52 -5.44
CA ASP A 149 13.79 6.94 -6.72
C ASP A 149 12.41 6.27 -6.62
N VAL A 150 12.18 5.50 -5.56
CA VAL A 150 10.87 4.87 -5.28
C VAL A 150 9.77 5.92 -5.11
N ARG A 151 10.01 6.97 -4.32
CA ARG A 151 9.08 8.09 -4.16
C ARG A 151 8.75 8.75 -5.50
N ASN A 152 9.76 9.02 -6.31
CA ASN A 152 9.57 9.61 -7.65
C ASN A 152 8.76 8.68 -8.56
N ASN A 153 8.96 7.37 -8.48
CA ASN A 153 8.15 6.39 -9.20
C ASN A 153 6.69 6.43 -8.73
N TYR A 154 6.44 6.46 -7.42
CA TYR A 154 5.08 6.61 -6.88
C TYR A 154 4.39 7.89 -7.37
N LEU A 155 5.08 9.01 -7.38
CA LEU A 155 4.51 10.29 -7.85
C LEU A 155 4.13 10.22 -9.34
N LYS A 156 4.99 9.61 -10.18
CA LYS A 156 4.68 9.38 -11.60
C LYS A 156 3.48 8.45 -11.79
N ILE A 157 3.40 7.37 -11.02
CA ILE A 157 2.26 6.45 -11.06
C ILE A 157 0.99 7.17 -10.59
N ALA A 158 1.08 7.95 -9.51
CA ALA A 158 -0.03 8.69 -8.95
C ALA A 158 -0.65 9.70 -9.94
N GLU A 159 0.19 10.36 -10.74
CA GLU A 159 -0.25 11.27 -11.80
C GLU A 159 -1.02 10.52 -12.91
N ASN A 160 -0.50 9.37 -13.36
CA ASN A 160 -1.07 8.59 -14.44
C ASN A 160 -2.36 7.84 -14.04
N GLU A 161 -2.43 7.36 -12.79
CA GLU A 161 -3.52 6.51 -12.27
C GLU A 161 -4.49 7.29 -11.36
N ALA A 162 -4.38 8.62 -11.33
CA ALA A 162 -5.24 9.55 -10.57
C ALA A 162 -5.35 9.21 -9.06
N PHE A 163 -4.23 8.89 -8.41
CA PHE A 163 -4.20 8.67 -6.96
C PHE A 163 -4.58 9.94 -6.19
N LYS A 164 -5.09 9.76 -4.98
CA LYS A 164 -5.19 10.84 -4.01
C LYS A 164 -3.88 10.94 -3.24
N ILE A 165 -3.21 12.08 -3.34
CA ILE A 165 -1.95 12.31 -2.62
C ILE A 165 -2.27 13.03 -1.31
N VAL A 166 -1.76 12.50 -0.22
CA VAL A 166 -1.86 13.07 1.13
C VAL A 166 -0.45 13.35 1.65
N ASP A 167 -0.22 14.56 2.13
CA ASP A 167 1.05 14.95 2.74
C ASP A 167 1.23 14.27 4.10
N GLY A 168 2.02 13.20 4.10
CA GLY A 168 2.34 12.40 5.27
C GLY A 168 3.35 13.07 6.21
N SER A 169 3.92 14.24 5.87
CA SER A 169 4.80 15.01 6.76
C SER A 169 4.05 15.70 7.90
N ASN A 170 2.76 15.89 7.73
CA ASN A 170 1.87 16.44 8.75
C ASN A 170 1.74 15.53 9.97
N GLY A 171 1.22 16.08 11.06
CA GLY A 171 0.87 15.30 12.25
C GLY A 171 -0.19 14.23 11.93
N GLU A 172 -0.13 13.13 12.66
CA GLU A 172 -0.91 11.90 12.45
C GLU A 172 -2.42 12.15 12.30
N ASN A 173 -3.00 13.02 13.15
CA ASN A 173 -4.42 13.39 13.09
C ASN A 173 -4.79 14.16 11.81
N LYS A 174 -3.87 14.98 11.29
CA LYS A 174 -4.09 15.72 10.05
C LYS A 174 -4.10 14.76 8.87
N VAL A 175 -3.14 13.83 8.80
CA VAL A 175 -3.08 12.78 7.79
C VAL A 175 -4.35 11.94 7.81
N LYS A 176 -4.79 11.48 8.99
CA LYS A 176 -6.05 10.77 9.20
C LYS A 176 -7.25 11.55 8.63
N SER A 177 -7.35 12.85 8.96
CA SER A 177 -8.43 13.71 8.47
C SER A 177 -8.42 13.84 6.96
N ASP A 178 -7.26 14.00 6.34
CA ASP A 178 -7.15 14.15 4.88
C ASP A 178 -7.47 12.84 4.14
N ILE A 179 -7.10 11.69 4.70
CA ILE A 179 -7.50 10.38 4.18
C ILE A 179 -9.02 10.21 4.29
N LYS A 180 -9.64 10.53 5.43
CA LYS A 180 -11.10 10.50 5.59
C LYS A 180 -11.81 11.36 4.55
N LYS A 181 -11.31 12.57 4.27
CA LYS A 181 -11.86 13.46 3.25
C LYS A 181 -11.77 12.89 1.83
N ALA A 182 -10.77 12.06 1.55
CA ALA A 182 -10.66 11.38 0.26
C ALA A 182 -11.65 10.21 0.13
N ILE A 183 -11.96 9.52 1.22
CA ILE A 183 -12.83 8.33 1.25
C ILE A 183 -14.31 8.70 1.37
N ALA A 184 -14.65 9.63 2.27
CA ALA A 184 -16.03 9.93 2.65
C ALA A 184 -16.98 10.23 1.48
N PRO A 185 -16.60 11.01 0.45
CA PRO A 185 -17.47 11.28 -0.69
C PRO A 185 -17.83 10.03 -1.50
N LEU A 186 -16.94 9.02 -1.55
CA LEU A 186 -17.15 7.78 -2.30
C LEU A 186 -18.14 6.85 -1.59
N LEU A 187 -18.29 7.00 -0.28
CA LEU A 187 -19.18 6.21 0.56
C LEU A 187 -20.46 6.96 0.93
N GLY A 188 -20.59 8.23 0.54
CA GLY A 188 -21.74 9.06 0.90
C GLY A 188 -21.84 9.34 2.40
N ILE A 189 -20.71 9.38 3.11
CA ILE A 189 -20.66 9.64 4.57
C ILE A 189 -19.98 10.97 4.87
N CYS A 190 -20.23 11.51 6.06
CA CYS A 190 -19.55 12.71 6.56
C CYS A 190 -18.25 12.35 7.30
N VAL A 191 -17.26 13.23 7.22
CA VAL A 191 -15.93 13.02 7.86
C VAL A 191 -16.04 13.04 9.38
N ASP A 192 -16.95 13.85 9.93
CA ASP A 192 -17.09 14.12 11.37
C ASP A 192 -18.26 13.37 12.03
N GLY A 193 -18.84 12.35 11.36
CA GLY A 193 -19.91 11.53 11.92
C GLY A 193 -21.26 12.27 12.16
N ILE A 194 -21.39 13.50 11.68
CA ILE A 194 -22.65 14.26 11.72
C ILE A 194 -23.23 14.25 10.30
N ARG A 195 -24.42 13.68 10.16
CA ARG A 195 -25.22 13.78 8.93
C ARG A 195 -25.84 15.15 8.86
#